data_0501bbf9f2b7e536a88e270a1f0ac640
#
_entry.id   0501bbf9f2b7e536a88e270a1f0ac640
#
_cell.length_a   1.000
_cell.length_b   1.000
_cell.length_c   1.000
_cell.angle_alpha   90.00
_cell.angle_beta   90.00
_cell.angle_gamma   90.00
#
_symmetry.space_group_name_H-M   'P 1'
#
loop_
_entity.id
_entity.type
_entity.pdbx_description
1 polymer ?
#
loop_
_entity_poly.entity_id
_entity_poly.type
_entity_poly.pdbx_seq_one_letter_code
_entity_poly.pdbx_strand_id
1 'polypeptide(L)'
;MGRTSRTVAGAAILAVLCASGTVVTAHAAPAGPDIVIPGIEVPEIGDLVPPAQSELFGGGRNLFPDRRFVALYGHPSGPALGAFGEQDTAGAITRVRDLAAQYQQYSAEPVLPAFEIIATVASADPGTDGRFSRVTPPEQLRPIIDEAEAAGIYVVLDLQPGHTHFLEQARIYEEFLARPNVGLALDPEWRLAPGQQHMVQIGSVDSSEINEVVAYLADLVQRHDLPQKMLVLHQFRSSMITTRELVDAGRPEVSVVLHADGHGSPAQKMDTWGALQQGLPPQIHMAWKNFYDEDVPTFTPEQTMTVEPKPVFVSFQ
;
A
#
# COMPACT_ATOMS: atom_id res chain seq x y z
N MET A 1 -10.42 -5.74 -67.64
CA MET A 1 -9.80 -4.41 -67.84
C MET A 1 -9.27 -4.00 -66.46
N GLY A 2 -8.05 -4.13 -66.15
CA GLY A 2 -6.77 -3.64 -66.64
C GLY A 2 -6.14 -2.99 -65.41
N ARG A 3 -5.20 -3.68 -64.77
CA ARG A 3 -3.75 -3.37 -64.57
C ARG A 3 -3.50 -1.97 -63.98
N THR A 4 -2.67 -1.79 -62.97
CA THR A 4 -1.23 -2.13 -62.85
C THR A 4 -0.72 -1.92 -61.41
N SER A 5 0.17 -2.85 -61.00
CA SER A 5 1.10 -2.79 -59.88
C SER A 5 2.13 -1.66 -60.03
N ARG A 6 2.64 -1.10 -58.94
CA ARG A 6 4.03 -0.61 -58.86
C ARG A 6 4.62 -0.82 -57.48
N THR A 7 5.51 -1.78 -57.44
CA THR A 7 6.55 -1.99 -56.43
C THR A 7 7.65 -0.95 -56.61
N VAL A 8 8.13 -0.33 -55.54
CA VAL A 8 9.45 0.34 -55.56
C VAL A 8 10.23 -0.13 -54.33
N ALA A 9 11.28 -0.85 -54.61
CA ALA A 9 12.34 -1.18 -53.66
C ALA A 9 13.30 0.01 -53.58
N GLY A 10 13.74 0.32 -52.35
CA GLY A 10 14.75 1.33 -52.09
C GLY A 10 15.82 0.76 -51.17
N ALA A 11 17.03 0.69 -51.69
CA ALA A 11 18.21 0.02 -51.18
C ALA A 11 18.81 0.70 -49.93
N ALA A 12 19.37 -0.14 -49.05
CA ALA A 12 20.27 0.25 -47.99
C ALA A 12 21.61 0.74 -48.52
N ILE A 13 22.11 1.85 -48.01
CA ILE A 13 23.49 2.29 -48.20
C ILE A 13 24.18 2.21 -46.86
N LEU A 14 25.11 1.26 -46.74
CA LEU A 14 26.05 1.10 -45.66
C LEU A 14 27.25 2.00 -45.93
N ALA A 15 27.49 3.04 -45.16
CA ALA A 15 28.70 3.85 -45.22
C ALA A 15 29.67 3.40 -44.12
N VAL A 16 30.72 2.73 -44.55
CA VAL A 16 31.92 2.42 -43.74
C VAL A 16 32.84 3.64 -43.79
N LEU A 17 33.04 4.31 -42.68
CA LEU A 17 34.08 5.32 -42.52
C LEU A 17 35.25 4.70 -41.70
N CYS A 18 36.34 4.40 -42.43
CA CYS A 18 37.63 4.15 -41.84
C CYS A 18 38.24 5.48 -41.40
N ALA A 19 38.39 5.68 -40.07
CA ALA A 19 39.24 6.75 -39.54
C ALA A 19 40.55 6.15 -39.05
N SER A 20 41.62 6.56 -39.73
CA SER A 20 43.01 6.25 -39.46
C SER A 20 43.44 6.74 -38.08
N GLY A 21 43.94 5.79 -37.26
CA GLY A 21 44.49 6.08 -35.93
C GLY A 21 45.82 6.81 -35.99
N THR A 22 45.90 7.91 -35.30
CA THR A 22 47.16 8.51 -34.84
C THR A 22 47.36 8.13 -33.39
N VAL A 23 48.37 7.28 -33.15
CA VAL A 23 48.84 6.96 -31.78
C VAL A 23 49.59 8.17 -31.25
N VAL A 24 49.00 8.87 -30.29
CA VAL A 24 49.68 9.88 -29.49
C VAL A 24 50.30 9.18 -28.29
N THR A 25 51.60 9.02 -28.29
CA THR A 25 52.39 8.58 -27.16
C THR A 25 52.44 9.72 -26.13
N ALA A 26 51.68 9.57 -25.00
CA ALA A 26 51.80 10.45 -23.88
C ALA A 26 53.12 10.18 -23.16
N HIS A 27 54.03 11.16 -23.17
CA HIS A 27 55.20 11.17 -22.30
C HIS A 27 54.76 11.46 -20.87
N ALA A 28 55.09 10.57 -19.95
CA ALA A 28 54.90 10.80 -18.52
C ALA A 28 55.77 11.99 -18.06
N ALA A 29 55.15 12.98 -17.45
CA ALA A 29 55.84 14.03 -16.74
C ALA A 29 56.52 13.47 -15.49
N PRO A 30 57.68 13.99 -15.05
CA PRO A 30 58.37 13.51 -13.85
C PRO A 30 57.55 13.82 -12.59
N ALA A 31 57.46 12.86 -11.68
CA ALA A 31 56.80 13.01 -10.39
C ALA A 31 57.46 14.14 -9.60
N GLY A 32 56.67 15.14 -9.20
CA GLY A 32 57.08 16.16 -8.23
C GLY A 32 57.24 15.57 -6.83
N PRO A 33 57.93 16.23 -5.91
CA PRO A 33 58.21 15.71 -4.60
C PRO A 33 56.91 15.44 -3.81
N ASP A 34 56.83 14.29 -3.16
CA ASP A 34 55.76 13.89 -2.25
C ASP A 34 55.66 14.90 -1.09
N ILE A 35 54.58 15.67 -1.09
CA ILE A 35 54.25 16.49 0.07
C ILE A 35 53.54 15.57 1.06
N VAL A 36 54.28 15.05 2.02
CA VAL A 36 53.73 14.35 3.18
C VAL A 36 53.15 15.41 4.13
N ILE A 37 51.82 15.51 4.20
CA ILE A 37 51.13 16.30 5.21
C ILE A 37 50.98 15.39 6.44
N PRO A 38 51.65 15.65 7.57
CA PRO A 38 51.49 14.80 8.75
C PRO A 38 50.10 15.07 9.39
N GLY A 39 49.31 14.00 9.57
CA GLY A 39 48.16 14.03 10.48
C GLY A 39 46.77 13.95 9.84
N ILE A 40 46.66 13.62 8.55
CA ILE A 40 45.36 13.21 7.99
C ILE A 40 45.41 11.72 7.71
N GLU A 41 44.92 10.91 8.63
CA GLU A 41 44.57 9.52 8.32
C GLU A 41 43.38 9.57 7.34
N VAL A 42 43.61 9.30 6.07
CA VAL A 42 42.56 9.02 5.10
C VAL A 42 42.01 7.65 5.49
N PRO A 43 40.75 7.53 5.90
CA PRO A 43 40.17 6.22 6.16
C PRO A 43 40.24 5.40 4.87
N GLU A 44 40.78 4.18 4.99
CA GLU A 44 40.74 3.24 3.87
C GLU A 44 39.30 3.09 3.36
N ILE A 45 39.13 3.20 2.05
CA ILE A 45 37.81 3.07 1.36
C ILE A 45 37.32 1.58 1.43
N GLY A 46 37.71 0.85 2.47
CA GLY A 46 37.43 -0.57 2.61
C GLY A 46 36.18 -0.97 3.37
N ASP A 47 35.57 -0.11 4.17
CA ASP A 47 34.53 -0.51 5.13
C ASP A 47 33.28 0.37 5.15
N LEU A 48 32.89 0.92 4.02
CA LEU A 48 31.52 1.41 3.88
C LEU A 48 30.61 0.21 3.62
N VAL A 49 30.29 -0.54 4.68
CA VAL A 49 29.10 -1.41 4.66
C VAL A 49 27.91 -0.46 4.39
N PRO A 50 27.20 -0.63 3.27
CA PRO A 50 26.00 0.18 3.03
C PRO A 50 25.10 0.08 4.28
N PRO A 51 24.46 1.16 4.74
CA PRO A 51 23.50 1.07 5.82
C PRO A 51 22.52 -0.07 5.50
N ALA A 52 22.25 -0.94 6.49
CA ALA A 52 21.33 -2.04 6.30
C ALA A 52 20.00 -1.47 5.77
N GLN A 53 19.61 -1.94 4.59
CA GLN A 53 18.31 -1.52 4.01
C GLN A 53 17.19 -1.90 4.95
N SER A 54 16.21 -1.01 5.11
CA SER A 54 15.05 -1.31 5.94
C SER A 54 14.23 -2.47 5.35
N GLU A 55 13.85 -3.40 6.21
CA GLU A 55 13.07 -4.59 5.84
C GLU A 55 11.70 -4.60 6.52
N LEU A 56 10.80 -5.38 5.93
CA LEU A 56 9.51 -5.70 6.53
C LEU A 56 9.68 -6.69 7.69
N PHE A 57 8.72 -6.72 8.60
CA PHE A 57 8.63 -7.80 9.59
C PHE A 57 8.60 -9.17 8.89
N GLY A 58 9.42 -10.10 9.37
CA GLY A 58 9.66 -11.38 8.71
C GLY A 58 10.69 -11.33 7.59
N GLY A 59 11.37 -10.20 7.38
CA GLY A 59 12.46 -10.03 6.43
C GLY A 59 11.99 -9.69 5.00
N GLY A 60 12.94 -9.25 4.17
CA GLY A 60 12.69 -8.87 2.78
C GLY A 60 11.99 -7.52 2.59
N ARG A 61 11.82 -7.14 1.33
CA ARG A 61 11.32 -5.80 0.97
C ARG A 61 10.01 -5.81 0.20
N ASN A 62 9.57 -6.95 -0.32
CA ASN A 62 8.28 -7.10 -1.01
C ASN A 62 7.22 -7.65 -0.07
N LEU A 63 6.00 -7.14 -0.18
CA LEU A 63 4.88 -7.60 0.63
C LEU A 63 4.39 -8.97 0.16
N PHE A 64 4.12 -9.11 -1.14
CA PHE A 64 3.52 -10.30 -1.72
C PHE A 64 4.38 -10.87 -2.85
N PRO A 65 4.31 -12.20 -3.10
CA PRO A 65 3.41 -13.19 -2.51
C PRO A 65 3.92 -13.85 -1.21
N ASP A 66 5.07 -13.44 -0.67
CA ASP A 66 5.86 -14.21 0.33
C ASP A 66 5.23 -14.21 1.74
N ARG A 67 4.14 -13.49 1.95
CA ARG A 67 3.44 -13.39 3.25
C ARG A 67 1.97 -13.03 3.06
N ARG A 68 1.19 -13.14 4.15
CA ARG A 68 -0.19 -12.69 4.29
C ARG A 68 -0.34 -11.91 5.56
N PHE A 69 -1.42 -11.15 5.67
CA PHE A 69 -1.71 -10.38 6.88
C PHE A 69 -3.11 -10.68 7.39
N VAL A 70 -3.25 -10.69 8.71
CA VAL A 70 -4.54 -10.70 9.40
C VAL A 70 -4.59 -9.54 10.35
N ALA A 71 -5.65 -8.73 10.27
CA ALA A 71 -5.75 -7.44 10.97
C ALA A 71 -7.00 -7.34 11.84
N LEU A 72 -6.89 -6.56 12.94
CA LEU A 72 -8.05 -5.97 13.59
C LEU A 72 -8.27 -4.57 13.01
N TYR A 73 -9.51 -4.31 12.58
CA TYR A 73 -9.96 -3.03 12.06
C TYR A 73 -10.66 -2.21 13.13
N GLY A 74 -10.48 -0.90 13.12
CA GLY A 74 -11.27 0.01 13.95
C GLY A 74 -10.54 1.28 14.38
N HIS A 75 -11.18 2.03 15.28
CA HIS A 75 -10.64 3.27 15.83
C HIS A 75 -10.37 3.12 17.33
N PRO A 76 -9.27 3.69 17.87
CA PRO A 76 -8.89 3.52 19.27
C PRO A 76 -9.84 4.18 20.30
N SER A 77 -10.80 4.99 19.85
CA SER A 77 -11.72 5.66 20.77
C SER A 77 -12.78 4.76 21.41
N GLY A 78 -12.94 3.52 20.92
CA GLY A 78 -13.88 2.57 21.49
C GLY A 78 -14.50 1.61 20.47
N PRO A 79 -15.35 0.68 20.93
CA PRO A 79 -15.84 -0.45 20.13
C PRO A 79 -16.82 -0.06 19.01
N ALA A 80 -17.39 1.14 19.06
CA ALA A 80 -18.41 1.57 18.07
C ALA A 80 -17.88 1.66 16.62
N LEU A 81 -16.57 1.64 16.43
CA LEU A 81 -15.92 1.76 15.12
C LEU A 81 -15.06 0.53 14.79
N GLY A 82 -15.30 -0.60 15.43
CA GLY A 82 -14.71 -1.88 15.08
C GLY A 82 -13.87 -2.54 16.18
N ALA A 83 -13.51 -3.79 15.92
CA ALA A 83 -12.90 -4.73 16.86
C ALA A 83 -11.56 -4.25 17.45
N PHE A 84 -10.82 -3.38 16.76
CA PHE A 84 -9.59 -2.79 17.30
C PHE A 84 -9.86 -1.98 18.58
N GLY A 85 -10.96 -1.22 18.63
CA GLY A 85 -11.31 -0.34 19.74
C GLY A 85 -12.02 -1.02 20.93
N GLU A 86 -12.23 -2.33 20.89
CA GLU A 86 -12.88 -3.08 21.97
C GLU A 86 -11.97 -3.30 23.19
N GLN A 87 -10.68 -3.11 23.06
CA GLN A 87 -9.65 -3.30 24.09
C GLN A 87 -8.55 -2.24 23.96
N ASP A 88 -7.65 -2.20 24.92
CA ASP A 88 -6.42 -1.40 24.82
C ASP A 88 -5.43 -2.01 23.79
N THR A 89 -4.37 -1.27 23.48
CA THR A 89 -3.37 -1.69 22.48
C THR A 89 -2.74 -3.04 22.82
N ALA A 90 -2.43 -3.30 24.09
CA ALA A 90 -1.83 -4.57 24.52
C ALA A 90 -2.80 -5.75 24.34
N GLY A 91 -4.08 -5.56 24.63
CA GLY A 91 -5.15 -6.52 24.35
C GLY A 91 -5.32 -6.76 22.85
N ALA A 92 -5.30 -5.70 22.04
CA ALA A 92 -5.37 -5.79 20.59
C ALA A 92 -4.18 -6.55 20.00
N ILE A 93 -2.95 -6.32 20.48
CA ILE A 93 -1.74 -7.07 20.09
C ILE A 93 -1.91 -8.56 20.37
N THR A 94 -2.39 -8.91 21.57
CA THR A 94 -2.63 -10.31 21.93
C THR A 94 -3.66 -10.94 21.00
N ARG A 95 -4.81 -10.29 20.84
CA ARG A 95 -5.92 -10.78 20.03
C ARG A 95 -5.53 -10.98 18.56
N VAL A 96 -4.82 -10.02 17.95
CA VAL A 96 -4.45 -10.14 16.54
C VAL A 96 -3.37 -11.20 16.30
N ARG A 97 -2.46 -11.43 17.26
CA ARG A 97 -1.49 -12.54 17.18
C ARG A 97 -2.17 -13.90 17.26
N ASP A 98 -3.13 -14.06 18.17
CA ASP A 98 -3.91 -15.28 18.29
C ASP A 98 -4.72 -15.55 17.00
N LEU A 99 -5.27 -14.49 16.41
CA LEU A 99 -6.01 -14.55 15.16
C LEU A 99 -5.09 -14.93 13.98
N ALA A 100 -3.93 -14.31 13.86
CA ALA A 100 -2.93 -14.66 12.83
C ALA A 100 -2.46 -16.11 12.96
N ALA A 101 -2.26 -16.61 14.19
CA ALA A 101 -1.92 -18.02 14.46
C ALA A 101 -3.02 -19.01 14.00
N GLN A 102 -4.29 -18.62 14.12
CA GLN A 102 -5.41 -19.43 13.60
C GLN A 102 -5.37 -19.51 12.07
N TYR A 103 -5.05 -18.42 11.37
CA TYR A 103 -4.92 -18.41 9.91
C TYR A 103 -3.67 -19.13 9.41
N GLN A 104 -2.58 -19.13 10.18
CA GLN A 104 -1.33 -19.79 9.80
C GLN A 104 -1.53 -21.28 9.48
N GLN A 105 -2.51 -21.95 10.08
CA GLN A 105 -2.81 -23.37 9.84
C GLN A 105 -3.27 -23.65 8.40
N TYR A 106 -3.74 -22.62 7.69
CA TYR A 106 -4.31 -22.70 6.33
C TYR A 106 -3.47 -21.98 5.28
N SER A 107 -2.27 -21.53 5.65
CA SER A 107 -1.33 -20.85 4.75
C SER A 107 0.04 -21.48 4.76
N ALA A 108 0.63 -21.67 3.58
CA ALA A 108 2.04 -22.05 3.45
C ALA A 108 2.97 -20.86 3.70
N GLU A 109 2.51 -19.66 3.34
CA GLU A 109 3.23 -18.41 3.58
C GLU A 109 3.04 -17.94 5.03
N PRO A 110 4.02 -17.26 5.64
CA PRO A 110 3.84 -16.62 6.94
C PRO A 110 2.60 -15.72 6.99
N VAL A 111 1.79 -15.87 8.03
CA VAL A 111 0.66 -15.00 8.30
C VAL A 111 1.05 -14.03 9.41
N LEU A 112 1.21 -12.77 9.06
CA LEU A 112 1.66 -11.71 9.96
C LEU A 112 0.45 -10.98 10.56
N PRO A 113 0.52 -10.65 11.86
CA PRO A 113 -0.50 -9.83 12.49
C PRO A 113 -0.39 -8.37 12.03
N ALA A 114 -1.54 -7.71 11.88
CA ALA A 114 -1.64 -6.32 11.50
C ALA A 114 -2.74 -5.58 12.28
N PHE A 115 -2.67 -4.26 12.28
CA PHE A 115 -3.77 -3.38 12.63
C PHE A 115 -4.18 -2.57 11.41
N GLU A 116 -5.48 -2.38 11.22
CA GLU A 116 -6.03 -1.43 10.28
C GLU A 116 -6.77 -0.36 11.08
N ILE A 117 -6.12 0.78 11.27
CA ILE A 117 -6.55 1.83 12.19
C ILE A 117 -7.20 2.97 11.40
N ILE A 118 -8.46 3.27 11.70
CA ILE A 118 -9.14 4.44 11.14
C ILE A 118 -8.42 5.68 11.64
N ALA A 119 -7.67 6.34 10.78
CA ALA A 119 -6.91 7.54 11.11
C ALA A 119 -7.74 8.82 10.90
N THR A 120 -8.67 8.80 9.93
CA THR A 120 -9.67 9.86 9.75
C THR A 120 -11.05 9.24 9.72
N VAL A 121 -11.95 9.76 10.54
CA VAL A 121 -13.29 9.19 10.77
C VAL A 121 -14.34 10.01 10.05
N ALA A 122 -15.14 9.38 9.18
CA ALA A 122 -16.31 10.00 8.57
C ALA A 122 -17.29 10.50 9.63
N SER A 123 -17.88 11.67 9.42
CA SER A 123 -18.79 12.32 10.37
C SER A 123 -20.03 12.86 9.67
N ALA A 124 -21.19 12.61 10.26
CA ALA A 124 -22.45 13.24 9.79
C ALA A 124 -22.47 14.75 10.05
N ASP A 125 -21.67 15.23 11.01
CA ASP A 125 -21.49 16.66 11.29
C ASP A 125 -20.38 17.19 10.36
N PRO A 126 -20.62 18.29 9.61
CA PRO A 126 -19.64 18.87 8.70
C PRO A 126 -18.34 19.31 9.39
N GLY A 127 -18.36 19.51 10.69
CA GLY A 127 -17.25 20.14 11.41
C GLY A 127 -17.15 21.64 11.13
N THR A 128 -16.17 22.30 11.72
CA THR A 128 -15.91 23.74 11.52
C THR A 128 -15.34 24.06 10.12
N ASP A 129 -14.79 23.06 9.46
CA ASP A 129 -14.17 23.14 8.14
C ASP A 129 -15.10 22.69 6.98
N GLY A 130 -16.28 22.15 7.32
CA GLY A 130 -17.23 21.66 6.33
C GLY A 130 -16.82 20.35 5.64
N ARG A 131 -15.84 19.61 6.17
CA ARG A 131 -15.22 18.46 5.50
C ARG A 131 -15.92 17.12 5.74
N PHE A 132 -16.78 17.01 6.77
CA PHE A 132 -17.45 15.76 7.14
C PHE A 132 -16.48 14.60 7.46
N SER A 133 -15.29 14.94 7.94
CA SER A 133 -14.25 14.01 8.36
C SER A 133 -13.54 14.56 9.59
N ARG A 134 -13.26 13.70 10.56
CA ARG A 134 -12.54 14.05 11.77
C ARG A 134 -11.15 13.42 11.73
N VAL A 135 -10.13 14.26 11.64
CA VAL A 135 -8.74 13.84 11.65
C VAL A 135 -8.33 13.49 13.08
N THR A 136 -7.84 12.28 13.30
CA THR A 136 -7.19 11.89 14.55
C THR A 136 -5.77 12.49 14.56
N PRO A 137 -5.44 13.35 15.53
CA PRO A 137 -4.11 13.96 15.57
C PRO A 137 -3.00 12.90 15.62
N PRO A 138 -1.89 13.07 14.87
CA PRO A 138 -0.78 12.11 14.85
C PRO A 138 -0.24 11.75 16.24
N GLU A 139 -0.21 12.70 17.16
CA GLU A 139 0.25 12.49 18.53
C GLU A 139 -0.62 11.48 19.32
N GLN A 140 -1.88 11.30 18.95
CA GLN A 140 -2.77 10.29 19.56
C GLN A 140 -2.54 8.89 18.99
N LEU A 141 -2.16 8.78 17.71
CA LEU A 141 -1.84 7.51 17.08
C LEU A 141 -0.41 7.04 17.36
N ARG A 142 0.51 7.95 17.61
CA ARG A 142 1.93 7.65 17.80
C ARG A 142 2.19 6.55 18.84
N PRO A 143 1.67 6.61 20.09
CA PRO A 143 1.94 5.56 21.08
C PRO A 143 1.43 4.20 20.62
N ILE A 144 0.29 4.14 19.95
CA ILE A 144 -0.29 2.90 19.41
C ILE A 144 0.61 2.30 18.34
N ILE A 145 1.08 3.14 17.40
CA ILE A 145 1.94 2.72 16.30
C ILE A 145 3.31 2.28 16.83
N ASP A 146 3.86 2.98 17.82
CA ASP A 146 5.13 2.63 18.48
C ASP A 146 5.03 1.28 19.20
N GLU A 147 3.93 1.01 19.91
CA GLU A 147 3.67 -0.28 20.55
C GLU A 147 3.48 -1.41 19.51
N ALA A 148 2.75 -1.13 18.43
CA ALA A 148 2.56 -2.08 17.33
C ALA A 148 3.90 -2.43 16.69
N GLU A 149 4.74 -1.45 16.39
CA GLU A 149 6.06 -1.65 15.80
C GLU A 149 6.96 -2.47 16.73
N ALA A 150 7.02 -2.12 18.02
CA ALA A 150 7.78 -2.88 19.01
C ALA A 150 7.29 -4.34 19.15
N ALA A 151 6.00 -4.58 18.86
CA ALA A 151 5.38 -5.89 18.89
C ALA A 151 5.50 -6.67 17.56
N GLY A 152 6.06 -6.09 16.49
CA GLY A 152 6.14 -6.71 15.17
C GLY A 152 4.78 -6.78 14.45
N ILE A 153 3.89 -5.81 14.71
CA ILE A 153 2.57 -5.69 14.09
C ILE A 153 2.65 -4.69 12.94
N TYR A 154 2.24 -5.10 11.74
CA TYR A 154 2.10 -4.19 10.60
C TYR A 154 0.90 -3.25 10.82
N VAL A 155 1.02 -1.99 10.46
CA VAL A 155 -0.07 -1.02 10.61
C VAL A 155 -0.53 -0.52 9.26
N VAL A 156 -1.84 -0.47 9.05
CA VAL A 156 -2.48 0.20 7.92
C VAL A 156 -3.30 1.36 8.47
N LEU A 157 -3.05 2.57 8.00
CA LEU A 157 -3.82 3.76 8.37
C LEU A 157 -4.97 3.94 7.38
N ASP A 158 -6.20 3.83 7.85
CA ASP A 158 -7.39 3.97 7.01
C ASP A 158 -7.92 5.40 7.01
N LEU A 159 -8.25 5.89 5.81
CA LEU A 159 -8.74 7.24 5.58
C LEU A 159 -10.22 7.24 5.13
N GLN A 160 -11.06 7.90 5.93
CA GLN A 160 -12.47 8.18 5.62
C GLN A 160 -12.63 9.70 5.38
N PRO A 161 -12.43 10.18 4.13
CA PRO A 161 -12.01 11.56 3.87
C PRO A 161 -13.14 12.59 3.88
N GLY A 162 -14.41 12.19 3.79
CA GLY A 162 -15.48 13.14 3.57
C GLY A 162 -15.28 13.95 2.27
N HIS A 163 -15.29 15.27 2.36
CA HIS A 163 -14.99 16.16 1.23
C HIS A 163 -13.50 16.40 0.99
N THR A 164 -12.62 15.91 1.88
CA THR A 164 -11.17 16.08 1.74
C THR A 164 -10.61 15.14 0.68
N HIS A 165 -9.57 15.56 -0.03
CA HIS A 165 -8.85 14.72 -0.97
C HIS A 165 -8.00 13.68 -0.21
N PHE A 166 -7.92 12.44 -0.70
CA PHE A 166 -7.16 11.38 -0.02
C PHE A 166 -5.69 11.74 0.19
N LEU A 167 -5.04 12.34 -0.82
CA LEU A 167 -3.64 12.76 -0.72
C LEU A 167 -3.45 13.85 0.35
N GLU A 168 -4.41 14.76 0.52
CA GLU A 168 -4.36 15.78 1.57
C GLU A 168 -4.32 15.13 2.96
N GLN A 169 -5.18 14.13 3.20
CA GLN A 169 -5.20 13.40 4.47
C GLN A 169 -3.98 12.49 4.65
N ALA A 170 -3.52 11.80 3.60
CA ALA A 170 -2.35 10.94 3.67
C ALA A 170 -1.09 11.70 4.13
N ARG A 171 -0.91 12.94 3.69
CA ARG A 171 0.22 13.79 4.08
C ARG A 171 0.24 14.16 5.56
N ILE A 172 -0.90 14.16 6.25
CA ILE A 172 -0.97 14.39 7.70
C ILE A 172 -0.18 13.32 8.45
N TYR A 173 -0.15 12.11 7.90
CA TYR A 173 0.46 10.93 8.52
C TYR A 173 1.80 10.53 7.87
N GLU A 174 2.45 11.43 7.12
CA GLU A 174 3.73 11.15 6.44
C GLU A 174 4.78 10.57 7.39
N GLU A 175 4.88 11.06 8.62
CA GLU A 175 5.83 10.56 9.61
C GLU A 175 5.66 9.06 9.91
N PHE A 176 4.44 8.54 9.89
CA PHE A 176 4.17 7.12 10.06
C PHE A 176 4.36 6.35 8.75
N LEU A 177 3.90 6.93 7.64
CA LEU A 177 4.09 6.34 6.32
C LEU A 177 5.57 6.23 5.92
N ALA A 178 6.45 7.03 6.52
CA ALA A 178 7.90 6.92 6.37
C ALA A 178 8.52 5.76 7.20
N ARG A 179 7.73 5.00 7.98
CA ARG A 179 8.20 3.80 8.70
C ARG A 179 8.06 2.56 7.81
N PRO A 180 8.97 1.56 7.91
CA PRO A 180 8.96 0.38 7.05
C PRO A 180 7.64 -0.40 7.06
N ASN A 181 7.05 -0.56 8.24
CA ASN A 181 5.91 -1.45 8.47
C ASN A 181 4.58 -0.69 8.65
N VAL A 182 4.43 0.44 7.96
CA VAL A 182 3.18 1.21 7.92
C VAL A 182 2.71 1.38 6.47
N GLY A 183 1.50 0.95 6.19
CA GLY A 183 0.77 1.10 4.94
C GLY A 183 -0.40 2.08 5.07
N LEU A 184 -1.17 2.21 4.00
CA LEU A 184 -2.31 3.12 3.91
C LEU A 184 -3.53 2.38 3.37
N ALA A 185 -4.72 2.75 3.83
CA ALA A 185 -5.99 2.36 3.24
C ALA A 185 -6.78 3.61 2.82
N LEU A 186 -7.48 3.49 1.72
CA LEU A 186 -8.43 4.46 1.23
C LEU A 186 -9.81 3.84 1.29
N ASP A 187 -10.76 4.54 1.92
CA ASP A 187 -12.15 4.10 2.00
C ASP A 187 -13.07 5.00 1.16
N PRO A 188 -13.27 4.66 -0.12
CA PRO A 188 -14.10 5.45 -1.04
C PRO A 188 -15.55 5.55 -0.66
N GLU A 189 -16.07 4.66 0.19
CA GLU A 189 -17.45 4.76 0.72
C GLU A 189 -17.71 6.13 1.33
N TRP A 190 -16.71 6.70 1.97
CA TRP A 190 -16.75 7.97 2.67
C TRP A 190 -16.23 9.16 1.86
N ARG A 191 -15.82 8.97 0.59
CA ARG A 191 -15.36 10.05 -0.27
C ARG A 191 -16.54 10.77 -0.91
N LEU A 192 -16.84 11.97 -0.43
CA LEU A 192 -17.98 12.77 -0.84
C LEU A 192 -17.63 13.78 -1.93
N ALA A 193 -18.46 13.84 -2.97
CA ALA A 193 -18.46 14.94 -3.93
C ALA A 193 -19.13 16.20 -3.35
N PRO A 194 -18.89 17.40 -3.93
CA PRO A 194 -19.53 18.62 -3.47
C PRO A 194 -21.06 18.49 -3.38
N GLY A 195 -21.62 18.87 -2.24
CA GLY A 195 -23.06 18.81 -1.97
C GLY A 195 -23.59 17.46 -1.49
N GLN A 196 -22.75 16.42 -1.42
CA GLN A 196 -23.10 15.13 -0.83
C GLN A 196 -22.92 15.15 0.71
N GLN A 197 -23.59 14.20 1.38
CA GLN A 197 -23.52 14.01 2.83
C GLN A 197 -23.47 12.52 3.14
N HIS A 198 -22.80 12.15 4.23
CA HIS A 198 -22.78 10.76 4.69
C HIS A 198 -24.17 10.22 5.00
N MET A 199 -24.37 8.91 4.86
CA MET A 199 -25.63 8.19 5.08
C MET A 199 -26.75 8.51 4.06
N VAL A 200 -26.50 9.39 3.09
CA VAL A 200 -27.46 9.70 2.01
C VAL A 200 -27.16 8.90 0.75
N GLN A 201 -25.88 8.75 0.44
CA GLN A 201 -25.39 7.94 -0.67
C GLN A 201 -24.03 7.30 -0.28
N ILE A 202 -23.67 6.26 -1.00
CA ILE A 202 -22.30 5.70 -0.96
C ILE A 202 -21.37 6.66 -1.71
N GLY A 203 -20.23 6.97 -1.13
CA GLY A 203 -19.20 7.79 -1.74
C GLY A 203 -18.51 7.13 -2.93
N SER A 204 -17.68 7.89 -3.62
CA SER A 204 -16.90 7.40 -4.74
C SER A 204 -15.65 8.23 -5.00
N VAL A 205 -14.63 7.60 -5.57
CA VAL A 205 -13.38 8.21 -5.99
C VAL A 205 -13.06 7.82 -7.43
N ASP A 206 -12.42 8.70 -8.18
CA ASP A 206 -11.87 8.35 -9.48
C ASP A 206 -10.44 7.78 -9.32
N SER A 207 -10.05 6.86 -10.19
CA SER A 207 -8.70 6.27 -10.18
C SER A 207 -7.58 7.31 -10.25
N SER A 208 -7.82 8.47 -10.83
CA SER A 208 -6.83 9.56 -10.87
C SER A 208 -6.45 10.06 -9.48
N GLU A 209 -7.41 10.19 -8.56
CA GLU A 209 -7.16 10.56 -7.15
C GLU A 209 -6.37 9.46 -6.42
N ILE A 210 -6.70 8.19 -6.68
CA ILE A 210 -5.94 7.05 -6.14
C ILE A 210 -4.51 7.07 -6.67
N ASN A 211 -4.31 7.34 -7.95
CA ASN A 211 -3.00 7.36 -8.59
C ASN A 211 -2.09 8.48 -8.05
N GLU A 212 -2.65 9.60 -7.60
CA GLU A 212 -1.90 10.61 -6.87
C GLU A 212 -1.35 10.08 -5.53
N VAL A 213 -2.14 9.27 -4.81
CA VAL A 213 -1.69 8.61 -3.58
C VAL A 213 -0.64 7.55 -3.87
N VAL A 214 -0.83 6.73 -4.93
CA VAL A 214 0.17 5.74 -5.38
C VAL A 214 1.50 6.43 -5.70
N ALA A 215 1.48 7.53 -6.46
CA ALA A 215 2.67 8.28 -6.81
C ALA A 215 3.37 8.86 -5.57
N TYR A 216 2.60 9.40 -4.63
CA TYR A 216 3.11 9.92 -3.36
C TYR A 216 3.78 8.84 -2.51
N LEU A 217 3.14 7.67 -2.36
CA LEU A 217 3.73 6.55 -1.60
C LEU A 217 4.99 6.00 -2.27
N ALA A 218 5.00 5.92 -3.61
CA ALA A 218 6.19 5.49 -4.35
C ALA A 218 7.37 6.45 -4.16
N ASP A 219 7.10 7.76 -4.23
CA ASP A 219 8.11 8.79 -3.95
C ASP A 219 8.63 8.71 -2.51
N LEU A 220 7.74 8.46 -1.54
CA LEU A 220 8.12 8.27 -0.13
C LEU A 220 9.05 7.07 0.05
N VAL A 221 8.71 5.93 -0.58
CA VAL A 221 9.54 4.71 -0.57
C VAL A 221 10.93 4.99 -1.13
N GLN A 222 11.02 5.67 -2.26
CA GLN A 222 12.30 6.01 -2.90
C GLN A 222 13.12 6.99 -2.05
N ARG A 223 12.51 8.04 -1.50
CA ARG A 223 13.21 9.05 -0.69
C ARG A 223 13.80 8.50 0.60
N HIS A 224 13.16 7.52 1.20
CA HIS A 224 13.53 6.97 2.51
C HIS A 224 14.10 5.55 2.44
N ASP A 225 14.35 5.01 1.23
CA ASP A 225 14.79 3.62 1.00
C ASP A 225 13.96 2.60 1.79
N LEU A 226 12.63 2.71 1.70
CA LEU A 226 11.69 1.86 2.42
C LEU A 226 11.42 0.56 1.66
N PRO A 227 10.96 -0.49 2.32
CA PRO A 227 10.33 -1.62 1.66
C PRO A 227 9.00 -1.22 1.04
N GLN A 228 8.47 -2.08 0.18
CA GLN A 228 7.19 -1.90 -0.52
C GLN A 228 6.07 -1.53 0.46
N LYS A 229 5.24 -0.54 0.09
CA LYS A 229 4.08 -0.09 0.87
C LYS A 229 2.81 -0.82 0.43
N MET A 230 2.00 -1.22 1.40
CA MET A 230 0.63 -1.67 1.14
C MET A 230 -0.28 -0.45 0.95
N LEU A 231 -1.03 -0.43 -0.15
CA LEU A 231 -2.15 0.47 -0.36
C LEU A 231 -3.43 -0.35 -0.48
N VAL A 232 -4.27 -0.30 0.52
CA VAL A 232 -5.57 -0.96 0.56
C VAL A 232 -6.64 -0.04 -0.04
N LEU A 233 -7.49 -0.59 -0.91
CA LEU A 233 -8.64 0.10 -1.47
C LEU A 233 -9.90 -0.63 -1.02
N HIS A 234 -10.69 -0.04 -0.13
CA HIS A 234 -11.98 -0.59 0.30
C HIS A 234 -13.00 -0.50 -0.82
N GLN A 235 -13.67 -1.60 -1.12
CA GLN A 235 -14.71 -1.61 -2.14
C GLN A 235 -15.72 -2.73 -1.89
N PHE A 236 -17.02 -2.43 -1.99
CA PHE A 236 -18.10 -3.43 -2.03
C PHE A 236 -19.06 -3.21 -3.22
N ARG A 237 -18.90 -2.13 -3.97
CA ARG A 237 -19.62 -1.81 -5.21
C ARG A 237 -18.66 -1.26 -6.25
N SER A 238 -18.87 -1.64 -7.52
CA SER A 238 -18.02 -1.14 -8.62
C SER A 238 -18.04 0.39 -8.75
N SER A 239 -19.16 1.04 -8.39
CA SER A 239 -19.31 2.50 -8.45
C SER A 239 -18.48 3.27 -7.43
N MET A 240 -17.91 2.62 -6.42
CA MET A 240 -17.07 3.28 -5.40
C MET A 240 -15.71 3.72 -5.95
N ILE A 241 -15.21 3.03 -6.97
CA ILE A 241 -13.96 3.42 -7.67
C ILE A 241 -14.29 3.48 -9.16
N THR A 242 -14.37 4.69 -9.70
CA THR A 242 -14.58 4.88 -11.14
C THR A 242 -13.27 4.70 -11.90
N THR A 243 -13.37 4.19 -13.14
CA THR A 243 -12.17 3.89 -13.97
C THR A 243 -11.12 3.03 -13.27
N ARG A 244 -11.56 2.07 -12.43
CA ARG A 244 -10.68 1.23 -11.58
C ARG A 244 -9.61 0.50 -12.37
N GLU A 245 -9.88 0.16 -13.62
CA GLU A 245 -8.92 -0.44 -14.55
C GLU A 245 -7.71 0.46 -14.87
N LEU A 246 -7.78 1.75 -14.52
CA LEU A 246 -6.70 2.72 -14.70
C LEU A 246 -5.90 2.99 -13.40
N VAL A 247 -6.17 2.25 -12.33
CA VAL A 247 -5.34 2.33 -11.10
C VAL A 247 -3.92 1.88 -11.41
N ASP A 248 -2.94 2.72 -11.07
CA ASP A 248 -1.51 2.45 -11.30
C ASP A 248 -0.96 1.43 -10.27
N ALA A 249 -1.25 0.15 -10.51
CA ALA A 249 -0.77 -0.96 -9.68
C ALA A 249 0.56 -1.55 -10.18
N GLY A 250 1.22 -0.91 -11.14
CA GLY A 250 2.47 -1.40 -11.73
C GLY A 250 3.75 -0.90 -11.05
N ARG A 251 3.65 -0.04 -10.04
CA ARG A 251 4.82 0.51 -9.35
C ARG A 251 5.40 -0.47 -8.35
N PRO A 252 6.70 -0.79 -8.43
CA PRO A 252 7.33 -1.75 -7.53
C PRO A 252 7.38 -1.29 -6.08
N GLU A 253 7.26 0.01 -5.83
CA GLU A 253 7.27 0.61 -4.49
C GLU A 253 5.96 0.39 -3.73
N VAL A 254 4.84 0.14 -4.44
CA VAL A 254 3.50 0.08 -3.85
C VAL A 254 2.80 -1.21 -4.27
N SER A 255 2.31 -1.97 -3.31
CA SER A 255 1.44 -3.11 -3.55
C SER A 255 0.00 -2.71 -3.31
N VAL A 256 -0.79 -2.65 -4.39
CA VAL A 256 -2.21 -2.30 -4.31
C VAL A 256 -3.04 -3.54 -3.98
N VAL A 257 -3.93 -3.40 -3.01
CA VAL A 257 -4.80 -4.47 -2.50
C VAL A 257 -6.25 -4.00 -2.55
N LEU A 258 -7.11 -4.71 -3.25
CA LEU A 258 -8.55 -4.46 -3.24
C LEU A 258 -9.20 -5.25 -2.10
N HIS A 259 -9.76 -4.53 -1.14
CA HIS A 259 -10.41 -5.08 0.03
C HIS A 259 -11.91 -5.24 -0.23
N ALA A 260 -12.38 -6.49 -0.32
CA ALA A 260 -13.79 -6.79 -0.48
C ALA A 260 -14.54 -6.53 0.84
N ASP A 261 -15.13 -5.35 0.94
CA ASP A 261 -15.70 -4.76 2.15
C ASP A 261 -17.22 -4.87 2.22
N GLY A 262 -17.78 -5.97 1.69
CA GLY A 262 -19.20 -6.28 1.81
C GLY A 262 -19.48 -7.20 2.98
N HIS A 263 -20.52 -6.89 3.75
CA HIS A 263 -21.01 -7.73 4.85
C HIS A 263 -22.25 -8.54 4.45
N GLY A 264 -22.64 -9.49 5.28
CA GLY A 264 -23.89 -10.26 5.16
C GLY A 264 -23.71 -11.77 5.20
N SER A 265 -24.61 -12.50 4.53
CA SER A 265 -24.51 -13.96 4.44
C SER A 265 -23.31 -14.39 3.58
N PRO A 266 -22.82 -15.65 3.74
CA PRO A 266 -21.77 -16.19 2.90
C PRO A 266 -22.02 -16.02 1.40
N ALA A 267 -23.25 -16.22 0.94
CA ALA A 267 -23.61 -16.06 -0.47
C ALA A 267 -23.44 -14.60 -0.93
N GLN A 268 -23.93 -13.63 -0.17
CA GLN A 268 -23.80 -12.20 -0.48
C GLN A 268 -22.32 -11.75 -0.52
N LYS A 269 -21.52 -12.24 0.42
CA LYS A 269 -20.08 -11.94 0.44
C LYS A 269 -19.37 -12.55 -0.78
N MET A 270 -19.69 -13.78 -1.16
CA MET A 270 -19.12 -14.42 -2.36
C MET A 270 -19.60 -13.74 -3.66
N ASP A 271 -20.84 -13.25 -3.71
CA ASP A 271 -21.33 -12.45 -4.83
C ASP A 271 -20.53 -11.14 -4.97
N THR A 272 -20.29 -10.43 -3.85
CA THR A 272 -19.43 -9.24 -3.81
C THR A 272 -18.00 -9.58 -4.26
N TRP A 273 -17.42 -10.66 -3.73
CA TRP A 273 -16.08 -11.13 -4.10
C TRP A 273 -15.96 -11.38 -5.60
N GLY A 274 -16.90 -12.12 -6.18
CA GLY A 274 -16.94 -12.42 -7.60
C GLY A 274 -17.16 -11.17 -8.47
N ALA A 275 -18.02 -10.26 -8.04
CA ALA A 275 -18.28 -9.00 -8.76
C ALA A 275 -17.06 -8.09 -8.79
N LEU A 276 -16.31 -7.99 -7.70
CA LEU A 276 -15.13 -7.13 -7.60
C LEU A 276 -13.93 -7.64 -8.43
N GLN A 277 -13.87 -8.92 -8.73
CA GLN A 277 -12.85 -9.48 -9.62
C GLN A 277 -13.06 -9.11 -11.10
N GLN A 278 -14.29 -8.71 -11.48
CA GLN A 278 -14.58 -8.36 -12.87
C GLN A 278 -13.79 -7.11 -13.30
N GLY A 279 -12.92 -7.28 -14.30
CA GLY A 279 -12.09 -6.18 -14.83
C GLY A 279 -11.02 -5.67 -13.85
N LEU A 280 -10.70 -6.43 -12.80
CA LEU A 280 -9.63 -6.06 -11.88
C LEU A 280 -8.26 -6.19 -12.58
N PRO A 281 -7.39 -5.15 -12.54
CA PRO A 281 -6.02 -5.27 -13.01
C PRO A 281 -5.28 -6.43 -12.32
N PRO A 282 -4.53 -7.26 -13.07
CA PRO A 282 -3.92 -8.48 -12.53
C PRO A 282 -2.84 -8.23 -11.46
N GLN A 283 -2.34 -6.99 -11.37
CA GLN A 283 -1.37 -6.57 -10.36
C GLN A 283 -2.00 -6.23 -9.00
N ILE A 284 -3.33 -6.06 -8.96
CA ILE A 284 -4.06 -5.77 -7.73
C ILE A 284 -4.38 -7.08 -7.02
N HIS A 285 -3.91 -7.20 -5.79
CA HIS A 285 -4.22 -8.34 -4.93
C HIS A 285 -5.60 -8.20 -4.31
N MET A 286 -6.22 -9.33 -3.96
CA MET A 286 -7.52 -9.35 -3.29
C MET A 286 -7.37 -9.52 -1.78
N ALA A 287 -8.22 -8.83 -1.03
CA ALA A 287 -8.33 -8.91 0.42
C ALA A 287 -9.78 -9.12 0.86
N TRP A 288 -9.96 -9.67 2.05
CA TRP A 288 -11.25 -10.09 2.61
C TRP A 288 -11.50 -9.41 3.95
N LYS A 289 -12.69 -8.83 4.14
CA LYS A 289 -13.13 -8.30 5.42
C LYS A 289 -14.16 -9.22 6.07
N ASN A 290 -14.00 -9.48 7.35
CA ASN A 290 -14.99 -10.13 8.20
C ASN A 290 -15.59 -9.10 9.15
N PHE A 291 -16.89 -9.18 9.32
CA PHE A 291 -17.64 -8.37 10.27
C PHE A 291 -18.18 -9.28 11.36
N TYR A 292 -17.83 -9.03 12.62
CA TYR A 292 -18.27 -9.87 13.73
C TYR A 292 -19.78 -9.76 13.97
N ASP A 293 -20.36 -8.58 13.75
CA ASP A 293 -21.75 -8.30 14.07
C ASP A 293 -22.68 -8.44 12.85
N GLU A 294 -22.20 -8.15 11.61
CA GLU A 294 -23.03 -8.10 10.41
C GLU A 294 -22.93 -9.35 9.54
N ASP A 295 -21.87 -10.13 9.65
CA ASP A 295 -21.75 -11.38 8.90
C ASP A 295 -22.49 -12.54 9.62
N VAL A 296 -23.42 -13.20 8.92
CA VAL A 296 -24.23 -14.27 9.51
C VAL A 296 -24.20 -15.52 8.63
N PRO A 297 -23.39 -16.52 8.99
CA PRO A 297 -22.28 -16.47 9.96
C PRO A 297 -21.03 -15.81 9.39
N THR A 298 -20.16 -15.29 10.26
CA THR A 298 -18.79 -14.90 9.89
C THR A 298 -18.01 -16.13 9.39
N PHE A 299 -17.20 -15.95 8.33
CA PHE A 299 -16.34 -17.01 7.82
C PHE A 299 -15.28 -17.41 8.85
N THR A 300 -15.10 -18.74 9.01
CA THR A 300 -13.95 -19.25 9.76
C THR A 300 -12.64 -18.99 9.00
N PRO A 301 -11.48 -19.06 9.67
CA PRO A 301 -10.18 -18.98 8.99
C PRO A 301 -10.05 -19.99 7.83
N GLU A 302 -10.51 -21.23 8.02
CA GLU A 302 -10.50 -22.24 6.98
C GLU A 302 -11.34 -21.82 5.76
N GLN A 303 -12.56 -21.38 5.99
CA GLN A 303 -13.45 -20.92 4.92
C GLN A 303 -12.88 -19.72 4.17
N THR A 304 -12.36 -18.73 4.88
CA THR A 304 -11.73 -17.55 4.28
C THR A 304 -10.54 -17.94 3.41
N MET A 305 -9.73 -18.89 3.86
CA MET A 305 -8.52 -19.31 3.15
C MET A 305 -8.77 -20.30 2.01
N THR A 306 -10.03 -20.73 1.79
CA THR A 306 -10.46 -21.50 0.61
C THR A 306 -11.04 -20.62 -0.50
N VAL A 307 -11.23 -19.34 -0.24
CA VAL A 307 -11.71 -18.38 -1.27
C VAL A 307 -10.63 -18.18 -2.34
N GLU A 308 -11.04 -18.11 -3.60
CA GLU A 308 -10.10 -17.88 -4.72
C GLU A 308 -10.40 -16.56 -5.46
N PRO A 309 -9.33 -15.76 -5.79
CA PRO A 309 -7.94 -15.94 -5.37
C PRO A 309 -7.80 -15.85 -3.85
N LYS A 310 -6.88 -16.62 -3.27
CA LYS A 310 -6.69 -16.62 -1.82
C LYS A 310 -6.32 -15.21 -1.32
N PRO A 311 -7.06 -14.62 -0.35
CA PRO A 311 -6.80 -13.26 0.09
C PRO A 311 -5.41 -13.09 0.70
N VAL A 312 -4.74 -11.99 0.33
CA VAL A 312 -3.41 -11.65 0.87
C VAL A 312 -3.48 -10.88 2.18
N PHE A 313 -4.63 -10.25 2.44
CA PHE A 313 -4.92 -9.47 3.64
C PHE A 313 -6.36 -9.81 4.09
N VAL A 314 -6.55 -10.03 5.38
CA VAL A 314 -7.86 -10.29 5.98
C VAL A 314 -8.03 -9.38 7.17
N SER A 315 -9.09 -8.59 7.24
CA SER A 315 -9.39 -7.78 8.42
C SER A 315 -10.67 -8.19 9.11
N PHE A 316 -10.77 -7.83 10.38
CA PHE A 316 -11.91 -8.10 11.27
C PHE A 316 -12.38 -6.80 11.91
N GLN A 317 -13.64 -6.46 11.63
CA GLN A 317 -14.35 -5.33 12.20
C GLN A 317 -15.35 -5.77 13.25
#